data_5bfae36fbc835bec802f16e3d42ddd74
#
_entry.id   5bfae36fbc835bec802f16e3d42ddd74
#
_cell.length_a   1.000
_cell.length_b   1.000
_cell.length_c   1.000
_cell.angle_alpha   90.00
_cell.angle_beta   90.00
_cell.angle_gamma   90.00
#
_symmetry.space_group_name_H-M   'P 1'
#
loop_
_entity.id
_entity.type
_entity.pdbx_description
1 polymer ?
#
loop_
_entity_poly.entity_id
_entity_poly.type
_entity_poly.pdbx_seq_one_letter_code
_entity_poly.pdbx_strand_id
1 'polypeptide(L)'
;MATDTQVQIFIDGEQIPAFQNLSLHQEIDAHHSFELTCRKDVLENVTDNITGESANFLGAVFLLKIQSVNGFSDDEILEFKGIVTTVNTVKGFYQKTGDLVHILGKSCSIIADDGPHYTSHQDIGISEILEKTFSGYDKGILQCNISPKKATPIHYSVQQEESAFQYASRLAAQYGEWFYYNGTKLVFGKPEGKDPVKLRYGYDLLELSMKLEAIPNNFKYFTNDYLTDGYHEVKTKELNSNTKGFISTVSQKSDKLFRKETQVFVSAHDDPQMKSRIDDQILHQKQANEVNQIKVTGKSSNPSITVGSTIVIDGETSSYGGYRITKIKHSCTENGRYENTFEAVTAETDAYPKTSIKAFPKGKSQTAVVVDNADPEGMGRVKIQYAWQKETGETSPWIRQASLAGGPGQGMYFVPEKGDEVIVDHEGGNAETPIVKGSVTNASSVPESFKSGNNHLKAIKTRSGNQVTLNDADGSVTIADPSGNTIVMGGNGEITINAPNKITFSSTDIAIEASNNLTMNAASNINASAGSNFSANASSNMSLDGGSNFSASGGSKASLKGKTTSISGKRVSITASVMANIQAGVAMSLASLGIGIVAGATAKFFGGNVKVKGGNVEIN
;
A
#
# COMPACT_ATOMS: atom_id res chain seq x y z
N MET A 1 39.66 -40.41 -21.34
CA MET A 1 39.32 -41.70 -20.69
C MET A 1 38.20 -41.41 -19.71
N ALA A 2 37.16 -42.24 -19.65
CA ALA A 2 36.18 -42.10 -18.58
C ALA A 2 36.87 -42.36 -17.23
N THR A 3 36.68 -41.49 -16.25
CA THR A 3 37.26 -41.65 -14.91
C THR A 3 36.46 -42.71 -14.19
N ASP A 4 37.10 -43.73 -13.64
CA ASP A 4 36.45 -44.69 -12.77
C ASP A 4 36.12 -43.99 -11.46
N THR A 5 34.85 -44.04 -11.08
CA THR A 5 34.35 -43.43 -9.84
C THR A 5 33.79 -44.48 -8.93
N GLN A 6 33.97 -44.27 -7.63
CA GLN A 6 33.26 -44.99 -6.58
C GLN A 6 31.95 -44.22 -6.27
N VAL A 7 30.84 -44.91 -6.39
CA VAL A 7 29.50 -44.37 -6.11
C VAL A 7 28.92 -45.10 -4.91
N GLN A 8 28.51 -44.34 -3.90
CA GLN A 8 27.81 -44.85 -2.73
C GLN A 8 26.42 -44.21 -2.67
N ILE A 9 25.40 -45.03 -2.54
CA ILE A 9 24.00 -44.62 -2.46
C ILE A 9 23.39 -45.22 -1.20
N PHE A 10 22.69 -44.36 -0.44
CA PHE A 10 21.96 -44.81 0.75
C PHE A 10 20.52 -44.27 0.65
N ILE A 11 19.56 -45.08 1.08
CA ILE A 11 18.14 -44.69 1.24
C ILE A 11 17.77 -45.06 2.70
N ASP A 12 17.38 -44.05 3.48
CA ASP A 12 17.11 -44.13 4.92
C ASP A 12 18.24 -44.83 5.72
N GLY A 13 19.49 -44.60 5.29
CA GLY A 13 20.67 -45.17 5.92
C GLY A 13 21.07 -46.55 5.39
N GLU A 14 20.23 -47.24 4.63
CA GLU A 14 20.54 -48.54 4.04
C GLU A 14 21.26 -48.36 2.69
N GLN A 15 22.39 -49.00 2.53
CA GLN A 15 23.20 -48.94 1.33
C GLN A 15 22.57 -49.71 0.17
N ILE A 16 22.43 -49.09 -0.99
CA ILE A 16 22.02 -49.74 -2.23
C ILE A 16 23.26 -50.36 -2.87
N PRO A 17 23.37 -51.70 -2.93
CA PRO A 17 24.62 -52.40 -3.29
C PRO A 17 24.93 -52.32 -4.79
N ALA A 18 23.90 -52.15 -5.65
CA ALA A 18 24.10 -52.05 -7.09
C ALA A 18 22.94 -51.26 -7.74
N PHE A 19 23.23 -50.59 -8.85
CA PHE A 19 22.24 -49.84 -9.64
C PHE A 19 22.60 -49.95 -11.13
N GLN A 20 21.65 -49.72 -12.02
CA GLN A 20 21.93 -49.66 -13.46
C GLN A 20 22.34 -48.28 -13.95
N ASN A 21 21.54 -47.30 -13.60
CA ASN A 21 21.75 -45.90 -14.00
C ASN A 21 21.40 -44.97 -12.84
N LEU A 22 22.21 -43.93 -12.73
CA LEU A 22 21.97 -42.79 -11.85
C LEU A 22 22.10 -41.51 -12.63
N SER A 23 21.14 -40.61 -12.51
CA SER A 23 21.27 -39.23 -12.96
C SER A 23 20.92 -38.26 -11.86
N LEU A 24 21.69 -37.17 -11.76
CA LEU A 24 21.44 -36.05 -10.85
C LEU A 24 21.47 -34.75 -11.66
N HIS A 25 20.37 -34.00 -11.61
CA HIS A 25 20.25 -32.68 -12.23
C HIS A 25 20.27 -31.61 -11.16
N GLN A 26 21.17 -30.66 -11.28
CA GLN A 26 21.28 -29.51 -10.41
C GLN A 26 21.21 -28.24 -11.22
N GLU A 27 20.45 -27.26 -10.74
CA GLU A 27 20.32 -25.93 -11.37
C GLU A 27 20.09 -24.88 -10.29
N ILE A 28 20.63 -23.69 -10.46
CA ILE A 28 20.31 -22.54 -9.60
C ILE A 28 18.83 -22.22 -9.71
N ASP A 29 18.23 -21.74 -8.59
CA ASP A 29 16.84 -21.34 -8.57
C ASP A 29 15.83 -22.48 -8.88
N ALA A 30 16.22 -23.70 -8.56
CA ALA A 30 15.39 -24.87 -8.80
C ALA A 30 15.65 -25.97 -7.77
N HIS A 31 14.64 -26.82 -7.57
CA HIS A 31 14.88 -28.08 -6.86
C HIS A 31 15.70 -29.02 -7.73
N HIS A 32 16.79 -29.53 -7.19
CA HIS A 32 17.55 -30.57 -7.87
C HIS A 32 16.71 -31.85 -7.99
N SER A 33 16.95 -32.64 -9.01
CA SER A 33 16.25 -33.92 -9.18
C SER A 33 17.25 -35.05 -9.43
N PHE A 34 16.94 -36.20 -8.87
CA PHE A 34 17.67 -37.42 -9.14
C PHE A 34 16.75 -38.52 -9.64
N GLU A 35 17.33 -39.42 -10.41
CA GLU A 35 16.72 -40.65 -10.87
C GLU A 35 17.71 -41.80 -10.71
N LEU A 36 17.29 -42.81 -10.00
CA LEU A 36 18.03 -44.05 -9.75
C LEU A 36 17.25 -45.21 -10.35
N THR A 37 17.88 -46.01 -11.19
CA THR A 37 17.30 -47.24 -11.73
C THR A 37 18.03 -48.46 -11.14
N CYS A 38 17.28 -49.30 -10.46
CA CYS A 38 17.78 -50.52 -9.87
C CYS A 38 17.03 -51.75 -10.42
N ARG A 39 17.65 -52.90 -10.39
CA ARG A 39 16.97 -54.15 -10.59
C ARG A 39 16.17 -54.52 -9.34
N LYS A 40 15.02 -55.14 -9.53
CA LYS A 40 14.15 -55.52 -8.43
C LYS A 40 14.82 -56.47 -7.45
N ASP A 41 15.53 -57.51 -7.97
CA ASP A 41 16.23 -58.52 -7.14
C ASP A 41 17.35 -57.88 -6.24
N VAL A 42 17.97 -56.81 -6.68
CA VAL A 42 18.95 -56.08 -5.85
C VAL A 42 18.29 -55.36 -4.68
N LEU A 43 17.14 -54.79 -4.87
CA LEU A 43 16.39 -54.09 -3.83
C LEU A 43 15.67 -55.06 -2.88
N GLU A 44 15.26 -56.27 -3.36
CA GLU A 44 14.72 -57.32 -2.49
C GLU A 44 15.71 -57.88 -1.47
N ASN A 45 17.02 -57.67 -1.67
CA ASN A 45 18.02 -57.89 -0.66
C ASN A 45 18.05 -56.83 0.44
N VAL A 46 17.42 -55.69 0.19
CA VAL A 46 17.34 -54.53 1.12
C VAL A 46 15.95 -54.49 1.80
N THR A 47 14.90 -54.95 1.08
CA THR A 47 13.52 -55.02 1.60
C THR A 47 12.85 -56.32 1.10
N ASP A 48 12.24 -57.07 1.98
CA ASP A 48 11.71 -58.43 1.67
C ASP A 48 10.58 -58.48 0.65
N ASN A 49 9.88 -57.36 0.33
CA ASN A 49 8.76 -57.32 -0.60
C ASN A 49 8.56 -55.99 -1.28
N ILE A 50 9.37 -55.67 -2.29
CA ILE A 50 9.34 -54.35 -3.01
C ILE A 50 7.99 -54.06 -3.66
N THR A 51 7.23 -55.04 -4.11
CA THR A 51 5.95 -54.79 -4.78
C THR A 51 4.87 -54.31 -3.79
N GLY A 52 4.91 -54.76 -2.53
CA GLY A 52 4.03 -54.33 -1.44
C GLY A 52 4.58 -53.16 -0.62
N GLU A 53 5.91 -53.04 -0.58
CA GLU A 53 6.62 -52.08 0.29
C GLU A 53 7.27 -50.92 -0.46
N SER A 54 7.05 -50.76 -1.77
CA SER A 54 7.52 -49.61 -2.54
C SER A 54 7.06 -48.25 -1.97
N ALA A 55 5.93 -48.26 -1.23
CA ALA A 55 5.45 -47.09 -0.51
C ALA A 55 6.42 -46.64 0.61
N ASN A 56 7.19 -47.58 1.19
CA ASN A 56 8.14 -47.24 2.26
C ASN A 56 9.32 -46.36 1.79
N PHE A 57 9.60 -46.37 0.49
CA PHE A 57 10.60 -45.47 -0.09
C PHE A 57 10.08 -44.03 -0.26
N LEU A 58 8.78 -43.78 -0.26
CA LEU A 58 8.24 -42.44 -0.40
C LEU A 58 8.55 -41.61 0.86
N GLY A 59 9.18 -40.46 0.66
CA GLY A 59 9.63 -39.61 1.75
C GLY A 59 10.99 -39.99 2.36
N ALA A 60 11.56 -41.14 1.95
CA ALA A 60 12.86 -41.62 2.42
C ALA A 60 13.99 -40.65 2.05
N VAL A 61 14.98 -40.51 2.94
CA VAL A 61 16.15 -39.68 2.69
C VAL A 61 17.13 -40.42 1.77
N PHE A 62 17.43 -39.80 0.64
CA PHE A 62 18.42 -40.28 -0.32
C PHE A 62 19.76 -39.57 -0.10
N LEU A 63 20.83 -40.33 0.04
CA LEU A 63 22.21 -39.85 0.13
C LEU A 63 23.05 -40.42 -1.00
N LEU A 64 23.77 -39.56 -1.70
CA LEU A 64 24.67 -39.91 -2.79
C LEU A 64 26.07 -39.36 -2.51
N LYS A 65 27.07 -40.19 -2.68
CA LYS A 65 28.51 -39.83 -2.67
C LYS A 65 29.18 -40.36 -3.92
N ILE A 66 29.85 -39.50 -4.68
CA ILE A 66 30.65 -39.87 -5.84
C ILE A 66 32.05 -39.34 -5.64
N GLN A 67 33.01 -40.24 -5.73
CA GLN A 67 34.43 -39.93 -5.57
C GLN A 67 35.23 -40.52 -6.72
N SER A 68 36.24 -39.80 -7.21
CA SER A 68 37.18 -40.31 -8.21
C SER A 68 38.11 -41.35 -7.61
N VAL A 69 38.30 -42.50 -8.27
CA VAL A 69 39.23 -43.55 -7.82
C VAL A 69 40.68 -43.23 -8.21
N ASN A 70 40.88 -42.45 -9.27
CA ASN A 70 42.21 -42.21 -9.86
C ASN A 70 42.80 -40.82 -9.60
N GLY A 71 42.52 -40.23 -8.44
CA GLY A 71 43.25 -39.11 -7.85
C GLY A 71 43.54 -37.92 -8.79
N PHE A 72 42.49 -37.28 -9.30
CA PHE A 72 42.63 -35.98 -9.98
C PHE A 72 42.40 -34.88 -8.93
N SER A 73 43.46 -34.43 -8.28
CA SER A 73 43.41 -33.42 -7.23
C SER A 73 42.62 -33.79 -5.97
N ASP A 74 43.10 -33.28 -4.90
CA ASP A 74 42.68 -33.50 -3.53
C ASP A 74 41.13 -33.56 -3.35
N ASP A 75 40.63 -34.79 -3.15
CA ASP A 75 39.54 -35.24 -2.29
C ASP A 75 38.19 -34.53 -2.25
N GLU A 76 37.75 -33.76 -3.27
CA GLU A 76 36.37 -33.29 -3.26
C GLU A 76 35.41 -34.39 -3.69
N ILE A 77 34.61 -34.85 -2.73
CA ILE A 77 33.52 -35.80 -2.94
C ILE A 77 32.27 -35.02 -3.34
N LEU A 78 31.62 -35.43 -4.42
CA LEU A 78 30.26 -34.98 -4.68
C LEU A 78 29.35 -35.60 -3.62
N GLU A 79 28.74 -34.75 -2.80
CA GLU A 79 27.71 -35.17 -1.86
C GLU A 79 26.35 -34.58 -2.27
N PHE A 80 25.32 -35.42 -2.24
CA PHE A 80 23.95 -34.97 -2.48
C PHE A 80 23.00 -35.66 -1.51
N LYS A 81 22.15 -34.85 -0.87
CA LYS A 81 21.05 -35.27 -0.02
C LYS A 81 19.73 -34.88 -0.67
N GLY A 82 18.82 -35.83 -0.78
CA GLY A 82 17.50 -35.62 -1.37
C GLY A 82 16.42 -36.41 -0.67
N ILE A 83 15.21 -36.31 -1.19
CA ILE A 83 14.03 -37.04 -0.70
C ILE A 83 13.43 -37.79 -1.89
N VAL A 84 13.10 -39.04 -1.70
CA VAL A 84 12.38 -39.84 -2.69
C VAL A 84 10.95 -39.34 -2.78
N THR A 85 10.54 -38.94 -3.98
CA THR A 85 9.17 -38.40 -4.23
C THR A 85 8.33 -39.33 -5.09
N THR A 86 8.94 -40.25 -5.82
CA THR A 86 8.25 -41.15 -6.74
C THR A 86 8.99 -42.49 -6.82
N VAL A 87 8.24 -43.55 -6.77
CA VAL A 87 8.74 -44.91 -7.02
C VAL A 87 7.89 -45.53 -8.12
N ASN A 88 8.53 -46.01 -9.19
CA ASN A 88 7.88 -46.64 -10.31
C ASN A 88 8.49 -48.03 -10.54
N THR A 89 7.68 -49.07 -10.45
CA THR A 89 8.07 -50.47 -10.69
C THR A 89 7.65 -50.89 -12.11
N VAL A 90 8.63 -51.32 -12.89
CA VAL A 90 8.40 -51.75 -14.28
C VAL A 90 8.65 -53.27 -14.38
N LYS A 91 7.66 -54.01 -14.84
CA LYS A 91 7.78 -55.47 -15.10
C LYS A 91 8.27 -55.71 -16.52
N GLY A 92 9.41 -56.41 -16.63
CA GLY A 92 10.13 -56.62 -17.88
C GLY A 92 10.13 -58.07 -18.36
N PHE A 93 8.97 -58.74 -18.43
CA PHE A 93 8.84 -60.16 -18.75
C PHE A 93 9.57 -60.62 -20.03
N TYR A 94 9.71 -59.73 -21.02
CA TYR A 94 10.44 -60.02 -22.28
C TYR A 94 11.74 -59.23 -22.43
N GLN A 95 12.16 -58.48 -21.39
CA GLN A 95 13.39 -57.68 -21.46
C GLN A 95 14.54 -58.42 -20.79
N LYS A 96 15.76 -58.37 -21.41
CA LYS A 96 16.99 -58.91 -20.84
C LYS A 96 17.35 -58.33 -19.47
N THR A 97 16.78 -57.18 -19.12
CA THR A 97 17.03 -56.41 -17.90
C THR A 97 16.18 -56.88 -16.70
N GLY A 98 15.14 -57.74 -16.93
CA GLY A 98 14.23 -58.17 -15.84
C GLY A 98 13.35 -57.03 -15.33
N ASP A 99 12.78 -57.23 -14.13
CA ASP A 99 11.99 -56.18 -13.46
C ASP A 99 12.88 -55.08 -12.92
N LEU A 100 12.48 -53.82 -13.18
CA LEU A 100 13.19 -52.60 -12.76
C LEU A 100 12.37 -51.79 -11.79
N VAL A 101 13.07 -51.08 -10.94
CA VAL A 101 12.51 -50.07 -10.05
C VAL A 101 13.20 -48.74 -10.35
N HIS A 102 12.41 -47.74 -10.69
CA HIS A 102 12.87 -46.35 -10.84
C HIS A 102 12.51 -45.58 -9.58
N ILE A 103 13.52 -45.05 -8.89
CA ILE A 103 13.38 -44.22 -7.70
C ILE A 103 13.75 -42.81 -8.11
N LEU A 104 12.77 -41.90 -8.07
CA LEU A 104 12.95 -40.50 -8.41
C LEU A 104 12.76 -39.63 -7.16
N GLY A 105 13.50 -38.56 -7.10
CA GLY A 105 13.34 -37.63 -5.99
C GLY A 105 13.88 -36.25 -6.29
N LYS A 106 13.77 -35.42 -5.29
CA LYS A 106 14.19 -34.02 -5.31
C LYS A 106 15.19 -33.74 -4.20
N SER A 107 15.91 -32.60 -4.31
CA SER A 107 16.67 -32.04 -3.17
C SER A 107 15.77 -31.81 -1.96
N CYS A 108 16.35 -31.80 -0.76
CA CYS A 108 15.59 -31.55 0.48
C CYS A 108 14.84 -30.21 0.50
N SER A 109 15.21 -29.27 -0.39
CA SER A 109 14.49 -28.01 -0.57
C SER A 109 13.04 -28.17 -1.02
N ILE A 110 12.64 -29.35 -1.52
CA ILE A 110 11.26 -29.63 -1.95
C ILE A 110 10.24 -29.52 -0.82
N ILE A 111 10.62 -29.76 0.43
CA ILE A 111 9.70 -29.64 1.56
C ILE A 111 9.24 -28.19 1.80
N ALA A 112 9.99 -27.21 1.29
CA ALA A 112 9.66 -25.79 1.36
C ALA A 112 8.78 -25.33 0.17
N ASP A 113 8.36 -26.27 -0.69
CA ASP A 113 7.40 -26.00 -1.79
C ASP A 113 6.06 -26.72 -1.52
N ASP A 114 5.63 -26.64 -0.27
CA ASP A 114 4.49 -27.33 0.31
C ASP A 114 3.13 -26.68 -0.01
N GLY A 115 3.12 -25.45 -0.47
CA GLY A 115 1.91 -24.73 -0.86
C GLY A 115 2.02 -23.23 -0.65
N PRO A 116 0.99 -22.47 -1.03
CA PRO A 116 0.99 -21.02 -0.93
C PRO A 116 0.82 -20.55 0.52
N HIS A 117 1.72 -19.67 0.94
CA HIS A 117 1.65 -18.97 2.21
C HIS A 117 1.33 -17.48 2.03
N TYR A 118 0.87 -16.85 3.11
CA TYR A 118 0.60 -15.43 3.21
C TYR A 118 1.26 -14.88 4.47
N THR A 119 2.21 -13.97 4.31
CA THR A 119 2.86 -13.26 5.41
C THR A 119 3.40 -11.93 4.92
N SER A 120 3.68 -11.03 5.82
CA SER A 120 4.34 -9.77 5.53
C SER A 120 5.40 -9.46 6.58
N HIS A 121 6.36 -8.67 6.18
CA HIS A 121 7.45 -8.25 7.05
C HIS A 121 7.71 -6.77 6.83
N GLN A 122 7.96 -6.04 7.91
CA GLN A 122 8.23 -4.62 7.88
C GLN A 122 9.53 -4.30 8.61
N ASP A 123 10.40 -3.50 7.96
CA ASP A 123 11.64 -2.95 8.53
C ASP A 123 12.62 -3.99 9.13
N ILE A 124 12.67 -5.18 8.52
CA ILE A 124 13.61 -6.24 8.92
C ILE A 124 14.51 -6.69 7.76
N GLY A 125 15.64 -7.29 8.08
CA GLY A 125 16.62 -7.77 7.10
C GLY A 125 16.17 -9.05 6.38
N ILE A 126 16.71 -9.27 5.17
CA ILE A 126 16.42 -10.49 4.37
C ILE A 126 16.75 -11.76 5.17
N SER A 127 17.84 -11.78 5.95
CA SER A 127 18.20 -12.94 6.78
C SER A 127 17.09 -13.31 7.75
N GLU A 128 16.57 -12.32 8.48
CA GLU A 128 15.50 -12.53 9.46
C GLU A 128 14.19 -12.95 8.77
N ILE A 129 13.86 -12.36 7.61
CA ILE A 129 12.72 -12.76 6.79
C ILE A 129 12.80 -14.25 6.46
N LEU A 130 13.95 -14.69 5.93
CA LEU A 130 14.15 -16.07 5.50
C LEU A 130 14.24 -17.05 6.69
N GLU A 131 14.84 -16.65 7.81
CA GLU A 131 14.85 -17.44 9.04
C GLU A 131 13.41 -17.70 9.54
N LYS A 132 12.55 -16.67 9.52
CA LYS A 132 11.12 -16.82 9.83
C LYS A 132 10.41 -17.72 8.81
N THR A 133 10.66 -17.51 7.53
CA THR A 133 10.05 -18.27 6.43
C THR A 133 10.37 -19.75 6.53
N PHE A 134 11.61 -20.12 6.88
CA PHE A 134 12.04 -21.52 6.99
C PHE A 134 11.94 -22.11 8.39
N SER A 135 11.43 -21.37 9.39
CA SER A 135 11.44 -21.80 10.80
C SER A 135 10.58 -23.03 11.08
N GLY A 136 9.52 -23.25 10.29
CA GLY A 136 8.58 -24.36 10.48
C GLY A 136 9.01 -25.70 9.87
N TYR A 137 10.09 -25.71 9.08
CA TYR A 137 10.54 -26.93 8.40
C TYR A 137 11.53 -27.73 9.25
N ASP A 138 11.52 -29.07 9.07
CA ASP A 138 12.42 -29.97 9.77
C ASP A 138 13.89 -29.69 9.40
N LYS A 139 14.66 -29.18 10.38
CA LYS A 139 16.09 -28.85 10.22
C LYS A 139 16.97 -30.08 10.03
N GLY A 140 16.49 -31.27 10.38
CA GLY A 140 17.17 -32.54 10.09
C GLY A 140 17.15 -32.88 8.59
N ILE A 141 16.12 -32.41 7.89
CA ILE A 141 15.92 -32.60 6.45
C ILE A 141 16.46 -31.39 5.68
N LEU A 142 15.93 -30.19 5.92
CA LEU A 142 16.30 -28.95 5.23
C LEU A 142 17.20 -28.08 6.10
N GLN A 143 18.45 -27.98 5.70
CA GLN A 143 19.39 -27.02 6.25
C GLN A 143 19.53 -25.83 5.31
N CYS A 144 19.55 -24.63 5.87
CA CYS A 144 19.73 -23.39 5.12
C CYS A 144 21.04 -22.70 5.52
N ASN A 145 21.73 -22.12 4.53
CA ASN A 145 22.84 -21.19 4.70
C ASN A 145 22.41 -19.84 4.16
N ILE A 146 22.03 -18.92 5.06
CA ILE A 146 21.48 -17.60 4.72
C ILE A 146 22.55 -16.55 5.02
N SER A 147 23.14 -15.99 3.98
CA SER A 147 24.22 -15.01 4.05
C SER A 147 24.08 -13.95 2.96
N PRO A 148 23.02 -13.14 2.97
CA PRO A 148 22.77 -12.12 1.94
C PRO A 148 23.83 -11.02 1.96
N LYS A 149 24.11 -10.45 0.79
CA LYS A 149 24.99 -9.27 0.63
C LYS A 149 24.28 -8.00 1.11
N LYS A 150 22.95 -7.95 0.93
CA LYS A 150 22.12 -6.82 1.35
C LYS A 150 21.98 -6.80 2.87
N ALA A 151 22.59 -5.79 3.49
CA ALA A 151 22.56 -5.59 4.94
C ALA A 151 21.40 -4.69 5.42
N THR A 152 20.86 -3.83 4.53
CA THR A 152 19.81 -2.87 4.90
C THR A 152 18.46 -3.57 5.05
N PRO A 153 17.66 -3.21 6.09
CA PRO A 153 16.31 -3.72 6.24
C PRO A 153 15.44 -3.44 5.00
N ILE A 154 14.48 -4.30 4.75
CA ILE A 154 13.45 -4.11 3.74
C ILE A 154 12.27 -3.43 4.42
N HIS A 155 11.82 -2.30 3.89
CA HIS A 155 10.73 -1.55 4.49
C HIS A 155 9.42 -2.34 4.51
N TYR A 156 9.09 -3.01 3.40
CA TYR A 156 7.92 -3.89 3.34
C TYR A 156 8.17 -5.03 2.36
N SER A 157 7.98 -6.26 2.80
CA SER A 157 8.08 -7.46 1.98
C SER A 157 6.87 -8.35 2.22
N VAL A 158 6.28 -8.84 1.15
CA VAL A 158 5.04 -9.64 1.19
C VAL A 158 5.29 -10.98 0.52
N GLN A 159 4.96 -12.05 1.21
CA GLN A 159 4.74 -13.37 0.63
C GLN A 159 3.25 -13.54 0.39
N GLN A 160 2.85 -13.65 -0.86
CA GLN A 160 1.44 -13.78 -1.26
C GLN A 160 1.27 -14.86 -2.32
N GLU A 161 0.57 -15.91 -2.00
CA GLU A 161 0.35 -17.08 -2.88
C GLU A 161 1.68 -17.73 -3.34
N GLU A 162 2.72 -17.66 -2.53
CA GLU A 162 4.03 -18.24 -2.82
C GLU A 162 4.38 -19.30 -1.76
N SER A 163 5.00 -20.41 -2.16
CA SER A 163 5.65 -21.31 -1.21
C SER A 163 6.86 -20.63 -0.57
N ALA A 164 7.40 -21.19 0.50
CA ALA A 164 8.61 -20.66 1.12
C ALA A 164 9.81 -20.68 0.15
N PHE A 165 9.91 -21.71 -0.69
CA PHE A 165 10.93 -21.78 -1.73
C PHE A 165 10.75 -20.69 -2.79
N GLN A 166 9.52 -20.49 -3.30
CA GLN A 166 9.20 -19.47 -4.30
C GLN A 166 9.44 -18.06 -3.78
N TYR A 167 9.08 -17.80 -2.51
CA TYR A 167 9.35 -16.51 -1.87
C TYR A 167 10.85 -16.23 -1.78
N ALA A 168 11.65 -17.19 -1.31
CA ALA A 168 13.11 -17.06 -1.25
C ALA A 168 13.73 -16.85 -2.65
N SER A 169 13.27 -17.63 -3.66
CA SER A 169 13.66 -17.47 -5.07
C SER A 169 13.37 -16.06 -5.58
N ARG A 170 12.19 -15.54 -5.33
CA ARG A 170 11.80 -14.19 -5.72
C ARG A 170 12.66 -13.11 -5.05
N LEU A 171 12.89 -13.23 -3.74
CA LEU A 171 13.78 -12.30 -3.02
C LEU A 171 15.21 -12.35 -3.58
N ALA A 172 15.71 -13.54 -3.91
CA ALA A 172 17.01 -13.70 -4.55
C ALA A 172 17.08 -12.98 -5.90
N ALA A 173 16.07 -13.16 -6.74
CA ALA A 173 15.97 -12.47 -8.01
C ALA A 173 15.82 -10.96 -7.86
N GLN A 174 15.01 -10.49 -6.92
CA GLN A 174 14.74 -9.07 -6.68
C GLN A 174 15.98 -8.32 -6.20
N TYR A 175 16.80 -8.95 -5.35
CA TYR A 175 17.95 -8.32 -4.71
C TYR A 175 19.31 -8.75 -5.28
N GLY A 176 19.34 -9.62 -6.30
CA GLY A 176 20.57 -10.07 -6.93
C GLY A 176 21.40 -11.02 -6.07
N GLU A 177 20.74 -11.78 -5.22
CA GLU A 177 21.36 -12.76 -4.31
C GLU A 177 21.39 -14.15 -4.94
N TRP A 178 22.46 -14.91 -4.73
CA TRP A 178 22.52 -16.28 -5.21
C TRP A 178 21.54 -17.17 -4.44
N PHE A 179 20.83 -18.03 -5.16
CA PHE A 179 19.89 -18.98 -4.57
C PHE A 179 20.00 -20.34 -5.25
N TYR A 180 20.41 -21.35 -4.51
CA TYR A 180 20.60 -22.70 -5.01
C TYR A 180 20.77 -23.71 -3.87
N TYR A 181 20.57 -24.99 -4.18
CA TYR A 181 20.88 -26.08 -3.26
C TYR A 181 22.28 -26.60 -3.57
N ASN A 182 23.23 -26.58 -2.61
CA ASN A 182 24.63 -26.96 -2.84
C ASN A 182 24.91 -28.47 -2.83
N GLY A 183 23.85 -29.29 -2.72
CA GLY A 183 23.93 -30.74 -2.55
C GLY A 183 23.46 -31.19 -1.15
N THR A 184 23.66 -30.37 -0.12
CA THR A 184 23.27 -30.69 1.26
C THR A 184 22.46 -29.58 1.93
N LYS A 185 22.65 -28.33 1.53
CA LYS A 185 22.03 -27.14 2.12
C LYS A 185 21.45 -26.23 1.06
N LEU A 186 20.37 -25.55 1.40
CA LEU A 186 19.81 -24.45 0.62
C LEU A 186 20.62 -23.18 0.93
N VAL A 187 21.25 -22.61 -0.08
CA VAL A 187 22.11 -21.43 0.02
C VAL A 187 21.35 -20.21 -0.48
N PHE A 188 21.31 -19.16 0.32
CA PHE A 188 20.82 -17.85 -0.07
C PHE A 188 21.89 -16.79 0.24
N GLY A 189 22.26 -16.00 -0.76
CA GLY A 189 23.26 -14.96 -0.63
C GLY A 189 24.62 -15.34 -1.16
N LYS A 190 25.68 -15.00 -0.45
CA LYS A 190 27.04 -15.22 -0.92
C LYS A 190 27.33 -16.70 -1.12
N PRO A 191 27.77 -17.13 -2.32
CA PRO A 191 28.20 -18.51 -2.53
C PRO A 191 29.37 -18.91 -1.62
N GLU A 192 29.43 -20.17 -1.25
CA GLU A 192 30.53 -20.70 -0.44
C GLU A 192 31.88 -20.45 -1.12
N GLY A 193 32.82 -19.92 -0.37
CA GLY A 193 34.16 -19.59 -0.85
C GLY A 193 35.09 -20.81 -0.92
N LYS A 194 34.73 -21.77 -1.77
CA LYS A 194 35.64 -22.89 -2.10
C LYS A 194 36.66 -22.48 -3.15
N ASP A 195 37.82 -23.13 -3.12
CA ASP A 195 38.82 -22.94 -4.16
C ASP A 195 38.28 -23.35 -5.54
N PRO A 196 38.61 -22.62 -6.62
CA PRO A 196 38.18 -22.98 -7.95
C PRO A 196 38.69 -24.35 -8.40
N VAL A 197 37.76 -25.18 -8.90
CA VAL A 197 38.14 -26.47 -9.47
C VAL A 197 38.80 -26.25 -10.84
N LYS A 198 39.99 -26.79 -11.04
CA LYS A 198 40.69 -26.69 -12.30
C LYS A 198 40.27 -27.81 -13.24
N LEU A 199 39.77 -27.42 -14.44
CA LEU A 199 39.43 -28.33 -15.52
C LEU A 199 40.43 -28.18 -16.66
N ARG A 200 41.00 -29.29 -17.14
CA ARG A 200 41.95 -29.29 -18.28
C ARG A 200 41.29 -29.85 -19.53
N TYR A 201 41.26 -29.03 -20.60
CA TYR A 201 40.75 -29.48 -21.88
C TYR A 201 41.59 -30.63 -22.45
N GLY A 202 40.92 -31.69 -22.91
CA GLY A 202 41.55 -32.90 -23.42
C GLY A 202 41.93 -33.91 -22.34
N TYR A 203 41.72 -33.61 -21.02
CA TYR A 203 42.02 -34.47 -19.92
C TYR A 203 40.78 -34.85 -19.11
N ASP A 204 40.28 -33.97 -18.29
CA ASP A 204 39.01 -34.09 -17.52
C ASP A 204 37.90 -33.24 -18.09
N LEU A 205 38.17 -32.30 -18.97
CA LEU A 205 37.21 -31.56 -19.77
C LEU A 205 37.24 -32.10 -21.22
N LEU A 206 36.16 -32.79 -21.59
CA LEU A 206 36.06 -33.51 -22.89
C LEU A 206 35.50 -32.62 -24.00
N GLU A 207 34.56 -31.78 -23.67
CA GLU A 207 33.91 -30.85 -24.59
C GLU A 207 33.83 -29.47 -23.97
N LEU A 208 34.01 -28.44 -24.78
CA LEU A 208 33.88 -27.04 -24.37
C LEU A 208 33.24 -26.24 -25.49
N SER A 209 32.20 -25.49 -25.17
CA SER A 209 31.59 -24.52 -26.07
C SER A 209 31.37 -23.20 -25.34
N MET A 210 31.69 -22.11 -26.00
CA MET A 210 31.46 -20.76 -25.50
C MET A 210 30.44 -20.04 -26.41
N LYS A 211 29.33 -19.60 -25.81
CA LYS A 211 28.32 -18.79 -26.50
C LYS A 211 28.44 -17.34 -26.05
N LEU A 212 28.56 -16.45 -27.04
CA LEU A 212 28.50 -15.00 -26.85
C LEU A 212 27.17 -14.50 -27.40
N GLU A 213 26.45 -13.72 -26.64
CA GLU A 213 25.15 -13.19 -27.03
C GLU A 213 25.07 -11.71 -26.72
N ALA A 214 24.65 -10.90 -27.70
CA ALA A 214 24.38 -9.50 -27.46
C ALA A 214 23.02 -9.36 -26.76
N ILE A 215 23.02 -8.82 -25.56
CA ILE A 215 21.81 -8.61 -24.75
C ILE A 215 21.59 -7.10 -24.56
N PRO A 216 20.36 -6.57 -24.79
CA PRO A 216 20.05 -5.17 -24.51
C PRO A 216 20.34 -4.80 -23.05
N ASN A 217 21.10 -3.71 -22.84
CA ASN A 217 21.40 -3.22 -21.49
C ASN A 217 21.33 -1.68 -21.40
N ASN A 218 20.68 -1.04 -22.38
CA ASN A 218 20.50 0.41 -22.44
C ASN A 218 19.07 0.77 -21.99
N PHE A 219 18.89 0.85 -20.68
CA PHE A 219 17.61 1.13 -20.05
C PHE A 219 17.66 2.41 -19.23
N LYS A 220 16.53 3.12 -19.21
CA LYS A 220 16.21 4.15 -18.24
C LYS A 220 15.07 3.63 -17.36
N TYR A 221 15.37 3.35 -16.11
CA TYR A 221 14.40 2.96 -15.11
C TYR A 221 13.89 4.21 -14.40
N PHE A 222 12.60 4.25 -14.07
CA PHE A 222 12.03 5.37 -13.34
C PHE A 222 10.86 4.92 -12.45
N THR A 223 10.65 5.65 -11.36
CA THR A 223 9.53 5.47 -10.43
C THR A 223 9.07 6.83 -9.90
N ASN A 224 7.84 6.91 -9.44
CA ASN A 224 7.34 8.10 -8.74
C ASN A 224 7.79 8.06 -7.28
N ASP A 225 7.98 9.25 -6.70
CA ASP A 225 8.30 9.45 -5.28
C ASP A 225 7.26 10.43 -4.70
N TYR A 226 6.19 9.91 -4.14
CA TYR A 226 5.13 10.74 -3.60
C TYR A 226 5.53 11.42 -2.27
N LEU A 227 6.55 10.92 -1.57
CA LEU A 227 7.03 11.55 -0.33
C LEU A 227 7.71 12.89 -0.60
N THR A 228 8.32 13.05 -1.78
CA THR A 228 9.01 14.29 -2.18
C THR A 228 8.32 15.02 -3.33
N ASP A 229 7.12 14.56 -3.76
CA ASP A 229 6.39 15.08 -4.93
C ASP A 229 7.26 15.12 -6.19
N GLY A 230 7.99 14.04 -6.42
CA GLY A 230 8.95 13.95 -7.52
C GLY A 230 8.94 12.59 -8.21
N TYR A 231 10.01 12.34 -8.94
CA TYR A 231 10.30 11.04 -9.49
C TYR A 231 11.80 10.76 -9.40
N HIS A 232 12.16 9.47 -9.41
CA HIS A 232 13.54 9.03 -9.46
C HIS A 232 13.81 8.30 -10.77
N GLU A 233 14.90 8.60 -11.44
CA GLU A 233 15.33 7.91 -12.66
C GLU A 233 16.79 7.49 -12.59
N VAL A 234 17.07 6.33 -13.18
CA VAL A 234 18.42 5.76 -13.26
C VAL A 234 18.65 5.21 -14.68
N LYS A 235 19.75 5.61 -15.28
CA LYS A 235 20.17 5.10 -16.60
C LYS A 235 21.29 4.09 -16.43
N THR A 236 21.13 2.91 -17.00
CA THR A 236 22.14 1.85 -16.91
C THR A 236 23.49 2.25 -17.49
N LYS A 237 23.53 3.18 -18.45
CA LYS A 237 24.78 3.73 -19.00
C LYS A 237 25.60 4.57 -18.01
N GLU A 238 24.94 5.16 -17.01
CA GLU A 238 25.58 6.00 -16.00
C GLU A 238 26.08 5.17 -14.81
N LEU A 239 25.64 3.92 -14.69
CA LEU A 239 26.06 3.01 -13.62
C LEU A 239 27.36 2.28 -14.01
N ASN A 240 28.30 2.25 -13.08
CA ASN A 240 29.52 1.47 -13.23
C ASN A 240 29.31 0.05 -12.68
N SER A 241 29.23 -0.94 -13.55
CA SER A 241 29.11 -2.36 -13.18
C SER A 241 30.44 -2.99 -12.73
N ASN A 242 31.53 -2.24 -12.79
CA ASN A 242 32.90 -2.70 -12.47
C ASN A 242 33.36 -3.91 -13.32
N THR A 243 32.73 -4.17 -14.45
CA THR A 243 33.15 -5.23 -15.38
C THR A 243 34.43 -4.86 -16.09
N LYS A 244 35.33 -5.84 -16.22
CA LYS A 244 36.65 -5.69 -16.85
C LYS A 244 36.86 -6.78 -17.90
N GLY A 245 37.97 -6.73 -18.58
CA GLY A 245 38.40 -7.80 -19.49
C GLY A 245 37.41 -8.12 -20.60
N PHE A 246 37.15 -9.40 -20.77
CA PHE A 246 36.37 -9.92 -21.87
C PHE A 246 34.87 -9.55 -21.79
N ILE A 247 34.32 -9.59 -20.61
CA ILE A 247 32.90 -9.21 -20.35
C ILE A 247 32.64 -7.75 -20.74
N SER A 248 33.55 -6.83 -20.41
CA SER A 248 33.45 -5.42 -20.81
C SER A 248 33.43 -5.25 -22.32
N THR A 249 34.27 -6.05 -23.05
CA THR A 249 34.32 -6.02 -24.51
C THR A 249 32.99 -6.47 -25.14
N VAL A 250 32.38 -7.55 -24.62
CA VAL A 250 31.09 -8.06 -25.10
C VAL A 250 29.98 -7.06 -24.82
N SER A 251 29.95 -6.46 -23.61
CA SER A 251 28.98 -5.44 -23.25
C SER A 251 29.05 -4.21 -24.15
N GLN A 252 30.25 -3.74 -24.47
CA GLN A 252 30.42 -2.62 -25.41
C GLN A 252 29.89 -2.94 -26.82
N LYS A 253 30.00 -4.20 -27.29
CA LYS A 253 29.42 -4.63 -28.57
C LYS A 253 27.89 -4.65 -28.49
N SER A 254 27.32 -5.12 -27.39
CA SER A 254 25.88 -5.09 -27.15
C SER A 254 25.34 -3.64 -27.16
N ASP A 255 26.02 -2.72 -26.50
CA ASP A 255 25.63 -1.30 -26.44
C ASP A 255 25.71 -0.61 -27.81
N LYS A 256 26.66 -1.03 -28.65
CA LYS A 256 26.74 -0.54 -30.05
C LYS A 256 25.59 -1.05 -30.91
N LEU A 257 25.08 -2.24 -30.62
CA LEU A 257 23.95 -2.83 -31.35
C LEU A 257 22.63 -2.24 -30.86
N PHE A 258 22.39 -2.23 -29.53
CA PHE A 258 21.15 -1.77 -28.91
C PHE A 258 21.26 -0.33 -28.44
N ARG A 259 21.29 0.62 -29.37
CA ARG A 259 21.52 2.06 -29.11
C ARG A 259 20.31 2.77 -28.54
N LYS A 260 19.08 2.30 -28.86
CA LYS A 260 17.85 2.95 -28.42
C LYS A 260 17.66 2.71 -26.93
N GLU A 261 17.54 3.78 -26.15
CA GLU A 261 17.19 3.71 -24.73
C GLU A 261 15.75 3.23 -24.56
N THR A 262 15.56 2.23 -23.71
CA THR A 262 14.24 1.71 -23.34
C THR A 262 13.84 2.24 -21.97
N GLN A 263 12.64 2.81 -21.87
CA GLN A 263 12.10 3.31 -20.61
C GLN A 263 11.34 2.20 -19.89
N VAL A 264 11.62 2.03 -18.61
CA VAL A 264 11.01 0.99 -17.78
C VAL A 264 10.51 1.60 -16.46
N PHE A 265 9.20 1.54 -16.24
CA PHE A 265 8.63 1.89 -14.96
C PHE A 265 8.88 0.78 -13.94
N VAL A 266 9.29 1.15 -12.73
CA VAL A 266 9.48 0.25 -11.58
C VAL A 266 8.46 0.62 -10.53
N SER A 267 7.55 -0.30 -10.23
CA SER A 267 6.63 -0.15 -9.10
C SER A 267 7.40 -0.46 -7.82
N ALA A 268 7.77 0.58 -7.10
CA ALA A 268 8.53 0.48 -5.86
C ALA A 268 7.76 1.10 -4.70
N HIS A 269 7.90 0.52 -3.52
CA HIS A 269 7.38 1.11 -2.31
C HIS A 269 8.19 2.37 -1.94
N ASP A 270 7.47 3.44 -1.62
CA ASP A 270 8.08 4.71 -1.24
C ASP A 270 8.48 4.70 0.24
N ASP A 271 9.76 4.80 0.48
CA ASP A 271 10.38 4.92 1.80
C ASP A 271 11.63 5.82 1.68
N PRO A 272 12.20 6.30 2.78
CA PRO A 272 13.38 7.18 2.73
C PRO A 272 14.60 6.57 2.02
N GLN A 273 14.65 5.24 1.85
CA GLN A 273 15.75 4.51 1.19
C GLN A 273 15.40 4.07 -0.24
N MET A 274 14.21 4.41 -0.74
CA MET A 274 13.72 3.97 -2.05
C MET A 274 14.73 4.19 -3.16
N LYS A 275 15.32 5.39 -3.24
CA LYS A 275 16.28 5.77 -4.29
C LYS A 275 17.50 4.86 -4.28
N SER A 276 18.17 4.71 -3.15
CA SER A 276 19.36 3.85 -3.04
C SER A 276 19.02 2.38 -3.29
N ARG A 277 17.86 1.91 -2.84
CA ARG A 277 17.41 0.53 -3.06
C ARG A 277 17.18 0.25 -4.55
N ILE A 278 16.56 1.17 -5.27
CA ILE A 278 16.34 1.05 -6.72
C ILE A 278 17.66 1.11 -7.47
N ASP A 279 18.57 2.00 -7.11
CA ASP A 279 19.88 2.11 -7.73
C ASP A 279 20.66 0.81 -7.62
N ASP A 280 20.67 0.18 -6.43
CA ASP A 280 21.30 -1.12 -6.19
C ASP A 280 20.64 -2.23 -7.04
N GLN A 281 19.31 -2.29 -7.05
CA GLN A 281 18.59 -3.30 -7.84
C GLN A 281 18.84 -3.14 -9.35
N ILE A 282 18.91 -1.92 -9.86
CA ILE A 282 19.21 -1.64 -11.27
C ILE A 282 20.66 -2.01 -11.61
N LEU A 283 21.59 -1.71 -10.69
CA LEU A 283 22.99 -2.12 -10.85
C LEU A 283 23.10 -3.66 -10.92
N HIS A 284 22.45 -4.39 -10.01
CA HIS A 284 22.42 -5.85 -10.04
C HIS A 284 21.76 -6.39 -11.32
N GLN A 285 20.68 -5.78 -11.79
CA GLN A 285 20.05 -6.13 -13.08
C GLN A 285 20.99 -5.91 -14.26
N LYS A 286 21.72 -4.79 -14.28
CA LYS A 286 22.74 -4.51 -15.30
C LYS A 286 23.83 -5.58 -15.30
N GLN A 287 24.37 -5.89 -14.13
CA GLN A 287 25.41 -6.91 -13.97
C GLN A 287 24.91 -8.31 -14.39
N ALA A 288 23.67 -8.67 -14.06
CA ALA A 288 23.05 -9.93 -14.48
C ALA A 288 22.92 -10.02 -16.02
N ASN A 289 22.52 -8.93 -16.67
CA ASN A 289 22.47 -8.87 -18.12
C ASN A 289 23.87 -9.06 -18.73
N GLU A 290 24.90 -8.45 -18.14
CA GLU A 290 26.30 -8.56 -18.61
C GLU A 290 26.85 -9.98 -18.46
N VAL A 291 26.65 -10.66 -17.33
CA VAL A 291 27.15 -12.04 -17.16
C VAL A 291 26.41 -13.03 -18.05
N ASN A 292 25.12 -12.80 -18.33
CA ASN A 292 24.34 -13.65 -19.23
C ASN A 292 24.75 -13.55 -20.71
N GLN A 293 25.56 -12.57 -21.08
CA GLN A 293 26.12 -12.44 -22.43
C GLN A 293 27.16 -13.50 -22.73
N ILE A 294 27.75 -14.13 -21.70
CA ILE A 294 28.83 -15.12 -21.85
C ILE A 294 28.39 -16.40 -21.14
N LYS A 295 28.05 -17.41 -21.92
CA LYS A 295 27.70 -18.75 -21.41
C LYS A 295 28.69 -19.77 -21.91
N VAL A 296 29.11 -20.63 -20.99
CA VAL A 296 29.99 -21.75 -21.28
C VAL A 296 29.24 -23.04 -21.00
N THR A 297 29.33 -23.98 -21.92
CA THR A 297 28.83 -25.35 -21.71
C THR A 297 30.00 -26.31 -21.92
N GLY A 298 30.03 -27.35 -21.13
CA GLY A 298 31.08 -28.35 -21.22
C GLY A 298 30.61 -29.73 -20.81
N LYS A 299 31.44 -30.72 -21.19
CA LYS A 299 31.31 -32.11 -20.75
C LYS A 299 32.57 -32.49 -19.99
N SER A 300 32.46 -33.00 -18.79
CA SER A 300 33.59 -33.34 -17.94
C SER A 300 33.41 -34.71 -17.32
N SER A 301 34.55 -35.33 -16.97
CA SER A 301 34.63 -36.55 -16.17
C SER A 301 34.99 -36.27 -14.71
N ASN A 302 35.13 -35.00 -14.31
CA ASN A 302 35.49 -34.63 -12.93
C ASN A 302 34.24 -34.53 -12.05
N PRO A 303 34.09 -35.37 -11.00
CA PRO A 303 32.90 -35.31 -10.14
C PRO A 303 32.90 -34.15 -9.14
N SER A 304 34.03 -33.47 -8.92
CA SER A 304 34.15 -32.42 -7.89
C SER A 304 33.36 -31.12 -8.25
N ILE A 305 32.91 -30.99 -9.49
CA ILE A 305 32.13 -29.81 -9.91
C ILE A 305 30.64 -29.99 -9.61
N THR A 306 30.04 -28.97 -9.04
CA THR A 306 28.61 -28.95 -8.69
C THR A 306 28.04 -27.55 -8.94
N VAL A 307 26.73 -27.40 -8.85
CA VAL A 307 26.08 -26.09 -9.00
C VAL A 307 26.61 -25.12 -7.94
N GLY A 308 26.89 -23.87 -8.35
CA GLY A 308 27.45 -22.83 -7.47
C GLY A 308 28.99 -22.86 -7.35
N SER A 309 29.66 -23.98 -7.70
CA SER A 309 31.11 -24.03 -7.67
C SER A 309 31.74 -23.16 -8.78
N THR A 310 32.93 -22.62 -8.51
CA THR A 310 33.74 -21.91 -9.49
C THR A 310 34.72 -22.89 -10.14
N ILE A 311 34.82 -22.82 -11.45
CA ILE A 311 35.79 -23.58 -12.25
C ILE A 311 36.76 -22.64 -12.95
N VAL A 312 38.00 -23.07 -13.14
CA VAL A 312 38.98 -22.45 -14.01
C VAL A 312 39.31 -23.45 -15.11
N ILE A 313 39.17 -23.01 -16.35
CA ILE A 313 39.39 -23.87 -17.53
C ILE A 313 40.76 -23.57 -18.11
N ASP A 314 41.64 -24.57 -18.08
CA ASP A 314 42.97 -24.51 -18.63
C ASP A 314 43.01 -25.26 -19.97
N GLY A 315 43.47 -24.56 -21.01
CA GLY A 315 43.80 -25.15 -22.30
C GLY A 315 45.26 -25.57 -22.37
N GLU A 316 45.70 -26.08 -23.53
CA GLU A 316 47.07 -26.55 -23.69
C GLU A 316 48.12 -25.45 -23.51
N THR A 317 47.82 -24.21 -23.91
CA THR A 317 48.76 -23.09 -23.94
C THR A 317 48.31 -21.86 -23.17
N SER A 318 47.02 -21.78 -22.80
CA SER A 318 46.44 -20.60 -22.14
C SER A 318 45.21 -20.99 -21.36
N SER A 319 44.89 -20.18 -20.35
CA SER A 319 43.64 -20.32 -19.60
C SER A 319 42.47 -19.72 -20.40
N TYR A 320 41.34 -20.42 -20.41
CA TYR A 320 40.08 -19.93 -20.96
C TYR A 320 39.23 -19.10 -19.94
N GLY A 321 39.76 -18.89 -18.74
CA GLY A 321 39.12 -18.07 -17.71
C GLY A 321 38.36 -18.85 -16.63
N GLY A 322 37.74 -18.08 -15.73
CA GLY A 322 36.97 -18.60 -14.59
C GLY A 322 35.47 -18.49 -14.83
N TYR A 323 34.74 -19.54 -14.45
CA TYR A 323 33.29 -19.61 -14.62
C TYR A 323 32.63 -20.17 -13.37
N ARG A 324 31.37 -19.80 -13.14
CA ARG A 324 30.54 -20.35 -12.05
C ARG A 324 29.45 -21.23 -12.64
N ILE A 325 29.35 -22.45 -12.15
CA ILE A 325 28.36 -23.45 -12.61
C ILE A 325 26.96 -23.00 -12.20
N THR A 326 26.08 -22.88 -13.19
CA THR A 326 24.66 -22.54 -12.99
C THR A 326 23.73 -23.73 -13.18
N LYS A 327 24.18 -24.73 -13.95
CA LYS A 327 23.45 -25.97 -14.19
C LYS A 327 24.43 -27.10 -14.44
N ILE A 328 24.13 -28.28 -13.94
CA ILE A 328 24.93 -29.48 -14.20
C ILE A 328 24.06 -30.73 -14.13
N LYS A 329 24.33 -31.67 -15.04
CA LYS A 329 23.77 -33.02 -15.00
C LYS A 329 24.89 -34.01 -14.82
N HIS A 330 24.83 -34.77 -13.76
CA HIS A 330 25.71 -35.91 -13.50
C HIS A 330 25.03 -37.19 -13.98
N SER A 331 25.78 -38.08 -14.60
CA SER A 331 25.33 -39.39 -15.04
C SER A 331 26.34 -40.46 -14.65
N CYS A 332 25.87 -41.53 -14.05
CA CYS A 332 26.70 -42.65 -13.66
C CYS A 332 26.03 -43.97 -13.99
N THR A 333 26.82 -44.95 -14.42
CA THR A 333 26.36 -46.31 -14.70
C THR A 333 26.92 -47.30 -13.71
N GLU A 334 26.36 -48.52 -13.67
CA GLU A 334 26.78 -49.62 -12.77
C GLU A 334 28.29 -49.95 -12.85
N ASN A 335 28.92 -49.68 -14.00
CA ASN A 335 30.34 -49.97 -14.22
C ASN A 335 31.27 -48.85 -13.72
N GLY A 336 30.77 -47.90 -12.93
CA GLY A 336 31.52 -46.75 -12.42
C GLY A 336 31.88 -45.70 -13.48
N ARG A 337 31.31 -45.79 -14.70
CA ARG A 337 31.50 -44.81 -15.76
C ARG A 337 30.73 -43.55 -15.39
N TYR A 338 31.45 -42.47 -15.16
CA TYR A 338 30.88 -41.17 -14.78
C TYR A 338 31.15 -40.12 -15.87
N GLU A 339 30.19 -39.30 -16.08
CA GLU A 339 30.32 -38.07 -16.87
C GLU A 339 29.33 -37.00 -16.36
N ASN A 340 29.67 -35.75 -16.57
CA ASN A 340 28.73 -34.64 -16.36
C ASN A 340 28.72 -33.69 -17.55
N THR A 341 27.61 -32.97 -17.69
CA THR A 341 27.45 -31.85 -18.61
C THR A 341 27.03 -30.64 -17.81
N PHE A 342 27.69 -29.51 -18.06
CA PHE A 342 27.42 -28.30 -17.27
C PHE A 342 27.18 -27.08 -18.16
N GLU A 343 26.48 -26.10 -17.57
CA GLU A 343 26.38 -24.72 -18.04
C GLU A 343 26.94 -23.80 -16.97
N ALA A 344 27.67 -22.77 -17.40
CA ALA A 344 28.32 -21.83 -16.49
C ALA A 344 28.28 -20.41 -17.07
N VAL A 345 28.34 -19.43 -16.20
CA VAL A 345 28.52 -18.02 -16.53
C VAL A 345 29.88 -17.55 -16.06
N THR A 346 30.38 -16.43 -16.61
CA THR A 346 31.67 -15.88 -16.17
C THR A 346 31.69 -15.59 -14.67
N ALA A 347 32.79 -15.91 -14.00
CA ALA A 347 33.03 -15.61 -12.59
C ALA A 347 33.81 -14.30 -12.35
N GLU A 348 34.06 -13.50 -13.42
CA GLU A 348 34.73 -12.20 -13.31
C GLU A 348 33.96 -11.20 -12.44
N THR A 349 32.65 -11.37 -12.34
CA THR A 349 31.77 -10.64 -11.41
C THR A 349 30.92 -11.62 -10.62
N ASP A 350 30.65 -11.31 -9.37
CA ASP A 350 29.77 -12.13 -8.52
C ASP A 350 28.30 -11.70 -8.66
N ALA A 351 27.83 -11.63 -9.92
CA ALA A 351 26.46 -11.27 -10.26
C ALA A 351 25.57 -12.52 -10.35
N TYR A 352 24.37 -12.43 -9.78
CA TYR A 352 23.39 -13.50 -9.88
C TYR A 352 22.66 -13.46 -11.23
N PRO A 353 22.80 -14.48 -12.09
CA PRO A 353 22.30 -14.42 -13.47
C PRO A 353 20.77 -14.43 -13.60
N LYS A 354 20.04 -14.83 -12.54
CA LYS A 354 18.57 -14.82 -12.49
C LYS A 354 18.00 -13.52 -11.91
N THR A 355 18.82 -12.49 -11.65
CA THR A 355 18.34 -11.20 -11.14
C THR A 355 17.28 -10.59 -12.04
N SER A 356 16.19 -10.12 -11.41
CA SER A 356 15.09 -9.46 -12.10
C SER A 356 14.49 -8.37 -11.23
N ILE A 357 14.65 -7.12 -11.63
CA ILE A 357 14.00 -5.97 -10.96
C ILE A 357 12.46 -6.04 -11.01
N LYS A 358 11.90 -6.90 -11.87
CA LYS A 358 10.47 -7.17 -11.99
C LYS A 358 10.00 -8.35 -11.14
N ALA A 359 10.87 -8.94 -10.35
CA ALA A 359 10.52 -10.01 -9.42
C ALA A 359 9.86 -9.44 -8.17
N PHE A 360 8.57 -9.14 -8.23
CA PHE A 360 7.75 -8.70 -7.12
C PHE A 360 6.51 -9.60 -6.97
N PRO A 361 5.92 -9.68 -5.76
CA PRO A 361 4.74 -10.50 -5.53
C PRO A 361 3.54 -9.90 -6.26
N LYS A 362 2.71 -10.74 -6.87
CA LYS A 362 1.53 -10.29 -7.61
C LYS A 362 0.43 -9.88 -6.65
N GLY A 363 0.10 -8.58 -6.61
CA GLY A 363 -0.99 -8.04 -5.83
C GLY A 363 -2.35 -8.31 -6.46
N LYS A 364 -3.30 -8.80 -5.66
CA LYS A 364 -4.71 -8.93 -6.01
C LYS A 364 -5.52 -8.03 -5.10
N SER A 365 -6.58 -7.40 -5.63
CA SER A 365 -7.48 -6.59 -4.80
C SER A 365 -8.08 -7.44 -3.68
N GLN A 366 -8.01 -6.93 -2.45
CA GLN A 366 -8.47 -7.59 -1.23
C GLN A 366 -9.15 -6.58 -0.32
N THR A 367 -9.97 -7.06 0.62
CA THR A 367 -10.44 -6.23 1.73
C THR A 367 -9.45 -6.28 2.90
N ALA A 368 -9.38 -5.19 3.63
CA ALA A 368 -8.59 -5.07 4.86
C ALA A 368 -9.31 -4.13 5.85
N VAL A 369 -8.87 -4.14 7.10
CA VAL A 369 -9.40 -3.25 8.13
C VAL A 369 -8.37 -2.18 8.46
N VAL A 370 -8.81 -0.93 8.58
CA VAL A 370 -7.96 0.18 9.01
C VAL A 370 -7.64 0.02 10.50
N VAL A 371 -6.37 -0.07 10.83
CA VAL A 371 -5.88 -0.22 12.21
C VAL A 371 -5.28 1.07 12.76
N ASP A 372 -4.80 1.95 11.90
CA ASP A 372 -4.34 3.28 12.28
C ASP A 372 -4.55 4.31 11.17
N ASN A 373 -4.98 5.52 11.54
CA ASN A 373 -5.20 6.65 10.64
C ASN A 373 -4.58 7.96 11.15
N ALA A 374 -3.76 7.88 12.19
CA ALA A 374 -3.03 9.03 12.74
C ALA A 374 -1.65 9.14 12.08
N ASP A 375 -1.63 9.42 10.76
CA ASP A 375 -0.42 9.55 9.97
C ASP A 375 0.53 10.62 10.56
N PRO A 376 1.75 10.27 10.98
CA PRO A 376 2.67 11.21 11.62
C PRO A 376 3.14 12.34 10.69
N GLU A 377 3.07 12.15 9.37
CA GLU A 377 3.42 13.16 8.39
C GLU A 377 2.23 13.97 7.88
N GLY A 378 1.02 13.65 8.36
CA GLY A 378 -0.20 14.40 8.02
C GLY A 378 -0.66 14.27 6.57
N MET A 379 -0.18 13.30 5.82
CA MET A 379 -0.56 13.07 4.42
C MET A 379 -1.88 12.32 4.24
N GLY A 380 -2.54 11.93 5.36
CA GLY A 380 -3.80 11.18 5.32
C GLY A 380 -3.63 9.73 4.91
N ARG A 381 -2.45 9.16 5.13
CA ARG A 381 -2.20 7.73 4.96
C ARG A 381 -2.84 6.94 6.10
N VAL A 382 -3.03 5.66 5.86
CA VAL A 382 -3.56 4.72 6.85
C VAL A 382 -2.68 3.49 6.97
N LYS A 383 -2.73 2.81 8.12
CA LYS A 383 -2.25 1.44 8.26
C LYS A 383 -3.43 0.50 8.22
N ILE A 384 -3.28 -0.60 7.50
CA ILE A 384 -4.30 -1.62 7.34
C ILE A 384 -3.80 -2.97 7.83
N GLN A 385 -4.75 -3.84 8.14
CA GLN A 385 -4.50 -5.23 8.44
C GLN A 385 -5.37 -6.12 7.56
N TYR A 386 -4.74 -6.97 6.77
CA TYR A 386 -5.41 -8.01 6.00
C TYR A 386 -5.89 -9.14 6.92
N ALA A 387 -6.87 -9.93 6.45
CA ALA A 387 -7.40 -11.06 7.22
C ALA A 387 -6.31 -12.09 7.59
N TRP A 388 -5.37 -12.33 6.69
CA TRP A 388 -4.24 -13.25 6.89
C TRP A 388 -3.13 -12.70 7.80
N GLN A 389 -3.09 -11.41 8.08
CA GLN A 389 -2.16 -10.81 9.05
C GLN A 389 -2.65 -10.86 10.50
N LYS A 390 -3.92 -11.24 10.74
CA LYS A 390 -4.49 -11.22 12.09
C LYS A 390 -3.79 -12.15 13.07
N GLU A 391 -3.38 -13.33 12.61
CA GLU A 391 -2.73 -14.32 13.46
C GLU A 391 -1.32 -13.87 13.91
N THR A 392 -0.59 -13.20 13.02
CA THR A 392 0.77 -12.70 13.29
C THR A 392 0.77 -11.33 13.95
N GLY A 393 -0.35 -10.60 13.89
CA GLY A 393 -0.47 -9.23 14.39
C GLY A 393 0.23 -8.20 13.50
N GLU A 394 0.69 -8.60 12.33
CA GLU A 394 1.34 -7.71 11.36
C GLU A 394 0.36 -6.73 10.71
N THR A 395 0.87 -5.67 10.14
CA THR A 395 0.10 -4.63 9.45
C THR A 395 0.85 -4.16 8.22
N SER A 396 0.21 -3.35 7.39
CA SER A 396 0.92 -2.60 6.35
C SER A 396 1.77 -1.46 6.96
N PRO A 397 2.78 -0.95 6.25
CA PRO A 397 3.30 0.40 6.52
C PRO A 397 2.19 1.45 6.31
N TRP A 398 2.54 2.75 6.48
CA TRP A 398 1.66 3.85 6.09
C TRP A 398 1.45 3.85 4.57
N ILE A 399 0.20 3.68 4.13
CA ILE A 399 -0.15 3.59 2.71
C ILE A 399 -1.11 4.70 2.31
N ARG A 400 -1.01 5.14 1.07
CA ARG A 400 -1.91 6.15 0.51
C ARG A 400 -3.33 5.63 0.34
N GLN A 401 -4.26 6.56 0.31
CA GLN A 401 -5.64 6.31 -0.10
C GLN A 401 -6.01 7.12 -1.35
N ALA A 402 -6.89 6.59 -2.17
CA ALA A 402 -7.50 7.34 -3.26
C ALA A 402 -8.53 8.31 -2.71
N SER A 403 -8.55 9.52 -3.24
CA SER A 403 -9.58 10.54 -2.97
C SER A 403 -10.31 10.88 -4.27
N LEU A 404 -11.55 11.34 -4.18
CA LEU A 404 -12.31 11.81 -5.35
C LEU A 404 -11.66 13.04 -6.01
N ALA A 405 -11.01 13.87 -5.23
CA ALA A 405 -10.25 15.02 -5.71
C ALA A 405 -9.14 15.34 -4.70
N GLY A 406 -7.96 15.69 -5.20
CA GLY A 406 -6.80 16.08 -4.37
C GLY A 406 -5.93 17.05 -5.13
N GLY A 407 -5.49 18.12 -4.47
CA GLY A 407 -4.60 19.11 -5.03
C GLY A 407 -4.18 20.15 -3.99
N PRO A 408 -3.23 21.04 -4.30
CA PRO A 408 -2.77 22.05 -3.37
C PRO A 408 -3.91 22.96 -2.91
N GLY A 409 -4.29 22.86 -1.64
CA GLY A 409 -5.34 23.69 -1.03
C GLY A 409 -6.78 23.37 -1.44
N GLN A 410 -7.03 22.25 -2.13
CA GLN A 410 -8.36 21.84 -2.56
C GLN A 410 -8.53 20.32 -2.58
N GLY A 411 -9.78 19.84 -2.53
CA GLY A 411 -10.11 18.43 -2.67
C GLY A 411 -11.08 17.91 -1.62
N MET A 412 -11.27 16.59 -1.61
CA MET A 412 -12.03 15.87 -0.61
C MET A 412 -11.06 15.14 0.33
N TYR A 413 -11.10 15.47 1.61
CA TYR A 413 -10.24 14.88 2.62
C TYR A 413 -11.08 14.10 3.63
N PHE A 414 -11.31 12.83 3.32
CA PHE A 414 -11.98 11.87 4.18
C PHE A 414 -11.07 10.67 4.37
N VAL A 415 -10.42 10.60 5.51
CA VAL A 415 -9.57 9.45 5.89
C VAL A 415 -10.48 8.42 6.56
N PRO A 416 -10.43 7.14 6.15
CA PRO A 416 -11.19 6.08 6.80
C PRO A 416 -10.88 6.00 8.29
N GLU A 417 -11.88 5.68 9.10
CA GLU A 417 -11.72 5.54 10.54
C GLU A 417 -11.14 4.18 10.92
N LYS A 418 -10.53 4.10 12.10
CA LYS A 418 -10.09 2.82 12.67
C LYS A 418 -11.27 1.87 12.81
N GLY A 419 -11.13 0.67 12.27
CA GLY A 419 -12.19 -0.33 12.21
C GLY A 419 -12.97 -0.35 10.91
N ASP A 420 -12.81 0.65 10.03
CA ASP A 420 -13.44 0.63 8.71
C ASP A 420 -12.85 -0.47 7.85
N GLU A 421 -13.72 -1.17 7.13
CA GLU A 421 -13.32 -2.09 6.07
C GLU A 421 -13.06 -1.31 4.79
N VAL A 422 -11.92 -1.58 4.16
CA VAL A 422 -11.48 -0.90 2.94
C VAL A 422 -11.12 -1.89 1.86
N ILE A 423 -11.33 -1.51 0.61
CA ILE A 423 -10.78 -2.21 -0.55
C ILE A 423 -9.35 -1.71 -0.79
N VAL A 424 -8.43 -2.65 -0.90
CA VAL A 424 -7.02 -2.40 -1.17
C VAL A 424 -6.67 -2.94 -2.54
N ASP A 425 -6.05 -2.12 -3.35
CA ASP A 425 -5.45 -2.46 -4.62
C ASP A 425 -3.93 -2.29 -4.55
N HIS A 426 -3.21 -2.58 -5.63
CA HIS A 426 -1.75 -2.58 -5.63
C HIS A 426 -1.23 -1.82 -6.85
N GLU A 427 -0.40 -0.82 -6.63
CA GLU A 427 0.19 -0.04 -7.72
C GLU A 427 1.10 -0.92 -8.58
N GLY A 428 0.92 -0.85 -9.90
CA GLY A 428 1.67 -1.68 -10.84
C GLY A 428 1.49 -3.20 -10.66
N GLY A 429 0.50 -3.64 -9.87
CA GLY A 429 0.26 -5.04 -9.55
C GLY A 429 1.26 -5.65 -8.56
N ASN A 430 2.04 -4.83 -7.86
CA ASN A 430 3.00 -5.25 -6.85
C ASN A 430 2.37 -5.28 -5.46
N ALA A 431 2.26 -6.46 -4.82
CA ALA A 431 1.66 -6.60 -3.49
C ALA A 431 2.40 -5.78 -2.40
N GLU A 432 3.65 -5.37 -2.66
CA GLU A 432 4.44 -4.54 -1.75
C GLU A 432 4.10 -3.03 -1.88
N THR A 433 3.21 -2.65 -2.81
CA THR A 433 2.75 -1.26 -3.01
C THR A 433 1.24 -1.13 -2.88
N PRO A 434 0.67 -1.45 -1.71
CA PRO A 434 -0.77 -1.38 -1.48
C PRO A 434 -1.27 0.07 -1.46
N ILE A 435 -2.50 0.28 -1.97
CA ILE A 435 -3.22 1.55 -1.95
C ILE A 435 -4.69 1.32 -1.60
N VAL A 436 -5.24 2.11 -0.70
CA VAL A 436 -6.67 2.06 -0.37
C VAL A 436 -7.47 2.75 -1.46
N LYS A 437 -8.43 2.05 -2.06
CA LYS A 437 -9.34 2.61 -3.10
C LYS A 437 -10.57 3.27 -2.51
N GLY A 438 -10.98 2.87 -1.32
CA GLY A 438 -12.13 3.40 -0.60
C GLY A 438 -12.65 2.41 0.44
N SER A 439 -13.57 2.88 1.27
CA SER A 439 -14.26 2.05 2.26
C SER A 439 -15.39 1.25 1.61
N VAL A 440 -15.67 0.07 2.17
CA VAL A 440 -16.80 -0.77 1.79
C VAL A 440 -17.71 -0.97 3.00
N THR A 441 -19.02 -1.01 2.74
CA THR A 441 -20.00 -1.26 3.78
C THR A 441 -20.18 -2.75 4.02
N ASN A 442 -20.31 -3.12 5.28
CA ASN A 442 -20.65 -4.45 5.73
C ASN A 442 -21.84 -4.43 6.70
N ALA A 443 -22.22 -5.57 7.26
CA ALA A 443 -23.38 -5.70 8.10
C ALA A 443 -23.40 -4.76 9.33
N SER A 444 -22.23 -4.36 9.83
CA SER A 444 -22.05 -3.52 11.01
C SER A 444 -21.68 -2.06 10.70
N SER A 445 -21.31 -1.73 9.46
CA SER A 445 -20.76 -0.41 9.13
C SER A 445 -21.80 0.60 8.60
N VAL A 446 -23.00 0.15 8.23
CA VAL A 446 -24.08 1.06 7.77
C VAL A 446 -24.77 1.68 8.99
N PRO A 447 -24.78 3.04 9.14
CA PRO A 447 -25.52 3.69 10.20
C PRO A 447 -27.00 3.31 10.13
N GLU A 448 -27.61 2.96 11.28
CA GLU A 448 -29.00 2.51 11.35
C GLU A 448 -29.98 3.53 10.71
N SER A 449 -29.69 4.83 10.91
CA SER A 449 -30.49 5.94 10.33
C SER A 449 -30.48 5.97 8.78
N PHE A 450 -29.55 5.29 8.12
CA PHE A 450 -29.47 5.23 6.65
C PHE A 450 -29.86 3.88 6.06
N LYS A 451 -30.15 2.88 6.91
CA LYS A 451 -30.67 1.60 6.44
C LYS A 451 -32.07 1.80 5.85
N SER A 452 -32.17 1.78 4.56
CA SER A 452 -33.42 1.95 3.82
C SER A 452 -33.47 0.99 2.65
N GLY A 453 -34.53 0.21 2.56
CA GLY A 453 -34.76 -0.70 1.42
C GLY A 453 -35.04 0.05 0.11
N ASN A 454 -35.39 1.34 0.18
CA ASN A 454 -35.80 2.15 -0.98
C ASN A 454 -34.68 3.06 -1.52
N ASN A 455 -33.51 3.09 -0.89
CA ASN A 455 -32.37 3.94 -1.28
C ASN A 455 -32.70 5.43 -1.48
N HIS A 456 -33.64 5.97 -0.68
CA HIS A 456 -34.02 7.38 -0.79
C HIS A 456 -33.01 8.33 -0.13
N LEU A 457 -32.21 7.85 0.84
CA LEU A 457 -31.29 8.67 1.60
C LEU A 457 -29.88 8.61 1.01
N LYS A 458 -29.30 9.78 0.74
CA LYS A 458 -27.88 9.98 0.45
C LYS A 458 -27.32 10.91 1.52
N ALA A 459 -26.13 10.56 2.06
CA ALA A 459 -25.60 11.35 3.16
C ALA A 459 -24.08 11.39 3.17
N ILE A 460 -23.56 12.50 3.69
CA ILE A 460 -22.21 12.64 4.22
C ILE A 460 -22.35 12.75 5.73
N LYS A 461 -21.70 11.87 6.47
CA LYS A 461 -21.75 11.88 7.93
C LYS A 461 -20.38 11.63 8.52
N THR A 462 -19.97 12.46 9.48
CA THR A 462 -18.72 12.31 10.21
C THR A 462 -18.91 11.46 11.47
N ARG A 463 -17.82 10.99 12.06
CA ARG A 463 -17.82 10.24 13.32
C ARG A 463 -18.48 11.00 14.45
N SER A 464 -18.29 12.32 14.53
CA SER A 464 -18.92 13.19 15.55
C SER A 464 -20.41 13.43 15.32
N GLY A 465 -20.97 13.07 14.15
CA GLY A 465 -22.38 13.22 13.85
C GLY A 465 -22.74 14.43 12.99
N ASN A 466 -21.76 15.24 12.54
CA ASN A 466 -22.04 16.26 11.53
C ASN A 466 -22.51 15.58 10.25
N GLN A 467 -23.59 16.07 9.64
CA GLN A 467 -24.16 15.42 8.46
C GLN A 467 -24.76 16.37 7.45
N VAL A 468 -24.71 15.96 6.19
CA VAL A 468 -25.52 16.49 5.07
C VAL A 468 -26.31 15.33 4.53
N THR A 469 -27.64 15.44 4.54
CA THR A 469 -28.56 14.40 4.07
C THR A 469 -29.42 14.94 2.95
N LEU A 470 -29.54 14.17 1.86
CA LEU A 470 -30.48 14.40 0.76
C LEU A 470 -31.49 13.26 0.78
N ASN A 471 -32.79 13.61 0.77
CA ASN A 471 -33.86 12.63 0.79
C ASN A 471 -34.68 12.71 -0.49
N ASP A 472 -34.55 11.71 -1.36
CA ASP A 472 -35.27 11.66 -2.65
C ASP A 472 -36.78 11.36 -2.47
N ALA A 473 -37.22 10.91 -1.28
CA ALA A 473 -38.63 10.59 -1.06
C ALA A 473 -39.49 11.85 -0.95
N ASP A 474 -38.97 12.93 -0.40
CA ASP A 474 -39.68 14.21 -0.18
C ASP A 474 -38.93 15.40 -0.76
N GLY A 475 -37.78 15.19 -1.38
CA GLY A 475 -36.92 16.23 -1.97
C GLY A 475 -36.22 17.12 -0.93
N SER A 476 -36.15 16.71 0.33
CA SER A 476 -35.54 17.52 1.37
C SER A 476 -34.02 17.41 1.39
N VAL A 477 -33.38 18.52 1.83
CA VAL A 477 -31.96 18.58 2.14
C VAL A 477 -31.79 19.05 3.57
N THR A 478 -31.04 18.29 4.38
CA THR A 478 -30.76 18.62 5.78
C THR A 478 -29.26 18.73 6.02
N ILE A 479 -28.83 19.84 6.60
CA ILE A 479 -27.50 20.01 7.20
C ILE A 479 -27.69 20.08 8.71
N ALA A 480 -27.00 19.22 9.46
CA ALA A 480 -27.16 19.13 10.89
C ALA A 480 -25.83 18.84 11.61
N ASP A 481 -25.73 19.30 12.83
CA ASP A 481 -24.68 18.94 13.77
C ASP A 481 -25.23 18.25 15.03
N PRO A 482 -24.41 17.60 15.84
CA PRO A 482 -24.87 16.90 17.06
C PRO A 482 -25.35 17.84 18.18
N SER A 483 -25.09 19.14 18.11
CA SER A 483 -25.59 20.12 19.10
C SER A 483 -27.03 20.59 18.81
N GLY A 484 -27.62 20.14 17.70
CA GLY A 484 -28.99 20.43 17.33
C GLY A 484 -29.16 21.64 16.41
N ASN A 485 -28.05 22.19 15.87
CA ASN A 485 -28.14 23.17 14.79
C ASN A 485 -28.57 22.46 13.51
N THR A 486 -29.57 23.05 12.81
CA THR A 486 -30.07 22.48 11.55
C THR A 486 -30.38 23.55 10.53
N ILE A 487 -30.13 23.22 9.25
CA ILE A 487 -30.67 23.90 8.09
C ILE A 487 -31.42 22.85 7.29
N VAL A 488 -32.71 23.05 7.11
CA VAL A 488 -33.59 22.13 6.37
C VAL A 488 -34.24 22.86 5.21
N MET A 489 -34.00 22.39 4.00
CA MET A 489 -34.79 22.71 2.81
C MET A 489 -35.82 21.61 2.65
N GLY A 490 -37.11 21.93 2.87
CA GLY A 490 -38.16 20.92 3.06
C GLY A 490 -38.68 20.23 1.79
N GLY A 491 -38.20 20.62 0.60
CA GLY A 491 -38.71 20.09 -0.69
C GLY A 491 -40.06 20.67 -1.11
N ASN A 492 -40.73 21.45 -0.24
CA ASN A 492 -42.04 22.06 -0.42
C ASN A 492 -41.96 23.59 -0.60
N GLY A 493 -40.78 24.15 -0.80
CA GLY A 493 -40.51 25.57 -0.90
C GLY A 493 -40.22 26.26 0.45
N GLU A 494 -40.08 25.53 1.52
CA GLU A 494 -39.75 26.05 2.86
C GLU A 494 -38.28 25.82 3.21
N ILE A 495 -37.68 26.81 3.90
CA ILE A 495 -36.36 26.68 4.52
C ILE A 495 -36.50 27.00 5.99
N THR A 496 -36.02 26.07 6.83
CA THR A 496 -35.97 26.26 8.29
C THR A 496 -34.53 26.29 8.73
N ILE A 497 -34.16 27.31 9.52
CA ILE A 497 -32.86 27.42 10.18
C ILE A 497 -33.11 27.40 11.69
N ASN A 498 -32.57 26.43 12.39
CA ASN A 498 -32.71 26.27 13.83
C ASN A 498 -31.35 26.15 14.51
N ALA A 499 -31.20 26.91 15.61
CA ALA A 499 -30.07 26.79 16.52
C ALA A 499 -30.55 26.89 17.95
N PRO A 500 -30.24 25.91 18.84
CA PRO A 500 -30.67 25.93 20.22
C PRO A 500 -30.22 27.17 21.01
N ASN A 501 -29.05 27.73 20.69
CA ASN A 501 -28.47 28.81 21.46
C ASN A 501 -28.49 30.17 20.75
N LYS A 502 -27.95 30.26 19.53
CA LYS A 502 -27.76 31.56 18.89
C LYS A 502 -27.60 31.43 17.36
N ILE A 503 -28.24 32.36 16.64
CA ILE A 503 -27.95 32.63 15.22
C ILE A 503 -27.38 34.04 15.12
N THR A 504 -26.29 34.23 14.40
CA THR A 504 -25.69 35.56 14.12
C THR A 504 -25.57 35.76 12.62
N PHE A 505 -26.14 36.86 12.12
CA PHE A 505 -25.89 37.34 10.78
C PHE A 505 -24.93 38.54 10.87
N SER A 506 -23.80 38.48 10.22
CA SER A 506 -22.79 39.54 10.20
C SER A 506 -22.28 39.72 8.78
N SER A 507 -22.45 40.91 8.22
CA SER A 507 -21.99 41.26 6.89
C SER A 507 -21.87 42.77 6.77
N THR A 508 -21.21 43.26 5.70
CA THR A 508 -21.23 44.69 5.30
C THR A 508 -22.67 45.15 5.05
N ASP A 509 -23.48 44.34 4.35
CA ASP A 509 -24.87 44.60 4.04
C ASP A 509 -25.74 43.36 4.29
N ILE A 510 -26.89 43.51 4.90
CA ILE A 510 -27.90 42.49 5.09
C ILE A 510 -29.24 43.02 4.59
N ALA A 511 -29.83 42.38 3.60
CA ALA A 511 -31.18 42.64 3.11
C ALA A 511 -32.11 41.48 3.48
N ILE A 512 -33.28 41.78 4.02
CA ILE A 512 -34.35 40.81 4.30
C ILE A 512 -35.60 41.33 3.58
N GLU A 513 -36.03 40.62 2.55
CA GLU A 513 -37.17 40.99 1.70
C GLU A 513 -38.22 39.88 1.78
N ALA A 514 -39.47 40.28 1.97
CA ALA A 514 -40.61 39.39 1.91
C ALA A 514 -41.69 40.02 1.04
N SER A 515 -42.15 39.29 0.03
CA SER A 515 -43.22 39.77 -0.86
C SER A 515 -44.59 39.84 -0.17
N ASN A 516 -44.77 39.14 0.94
CA ASN A 516 -46.00 39.12 1.72
C ASN A 516 -45.73 39.56 3.18
N ASN A 517 -45.31 38.70 4.03
CA ASN A 517 -45.18 38.99 5.46
C ASN A 517 -43.74 38.75 5.97
N LEU A 518 -43.24 39.68 6.78
CA LEU A 518 -42.09 39.50 7.64
C LEU A 518 -42.54 39.54 9.10
N THR A 519 -42.31 38.46 9.83
CA THR A 519 -42.64 38.35 11.27
C THR A 519 -41.39 38.21 12.11
N MET A 520 -41.25 39.06 13.14
CA MET A 520 -40.14 38.98 14.11
C MET A 520 -40.73 38.88 15.52
N ASN A 521 -40.46 37.76 16.23
CA ASN A 521 -40.92 37.49 17.59
C ASN A 521 -39.74 37.24 18.51
N ALA A 522 -39.74 37.82 19.67
CA ALA A 522 -38.80 37.52 20.73
C ALA A 522 -39.56 37.42 22.08
N ALA A 523 -39.27 36.37 22.85
CA ALA A 523 -39.90 36.22 24.18
C ALA A 523 -39.44 37.30 25.18
N SER A 524 -38.28 37.91 24.94
CA SER A 524 -37.73 38.93 25.86
C SER A 524 -37.55 40.28 25.12
N ASN A 525 -36.57 40.46 24.28
CA ASN A 525 -36.22 41.76 23.73
C ASN A 525 -36.02 41.72 22.23
N ILE A 526 -36.47 42.73 21.51
CA ILE A 526 -36.04 43.08 20.15
C ILE A 526 -35.30 44.41 20.26
N ASN A 527 -33.99 44.43 19.96
CA ASN A 527 -33.16 45.61 19.96
C ASN A 527 -32.79 45.99 18.52
N ALA A 528 -33.20 47.15 18.07
CA ALA A 528 -32.78 47.68 16.76
C ALA A 528 -32.01 48.98 16.95
N SER A 529 -30.79 49.04 16.50
CA SER A 529 -29.96 50.24 16.59
C SER A 529 -29.21 50.48 15.26
N ALA A 530 -29.12 51.76 14.89
CA ALA A 530 -28.41 52.22 13.73
C ALA A 530 -27.44 53.33 14.11
N GLY A 531 -26.21 53.26 13.60
CA GLY A 531 -25.21 54.31 13.86
C GLY A 531 -25.53 55.64 13.16
N SER A 532 -26.35 55.63 12.15
CA SER A 532 -26.79 56.82 11.42
C SER A 532 -28.32 56.98 11.39
N ASN A 533 -28.99 56.25 10.52
CA ASN A 533 -30.43 56.39 10.30
C ASN A 533 -31.19 55.09 10.58
N PHE A 534 -32.29 55.17 11.29
CA PHE A 534 -33.28 54.11 11.40
C PHE A 534 -34.60 54.63 10.78
N SER A 535 -35.09 53.96 9.76
CA SER A 535 -36.35 54.33 9.08
C SER A 535 -37.32 53.17 9.10
N ALA A 536 -38.54 53.42 9.53
CA ALA A 536 -39.67 52.49 9.48
C ALA A 536 -40.85 53.15 8.78
N ASN A 537 -41.27 52.60 7.65
CA ASN A 537 -42.34 53.15 6.80
C ASN A 537 -43.41 52.09 6.58
N ALA A 538 -44.66 52.48 6.69
CA ALA A 538 -45.81 51.67 6.29
C ALA A 538 -46.73 52.47 5.39
N SER A 539 -47.14 51.92 4.25
CA SER A 539 -48.05 52.59 3.31
C SER A 539 -49.48 52.69 3.85
N SER A 540 -49.87 51.87 4.80
CA SER A 540 -51.17 51.88 5.43
C SER A 540 -51.07 52.21 6.94
N ASN A 541 -50.84 51.27 7.78
CA ASN A 541 -50.87 51.47 9.22
C ASN A 541 -49.52 51.08 9.88
N MET A 542 -49.07 51.89 10.83
CA MET A 542 -47.99 51.53 11.76
C MET A 542 -48.58 51.56 13.16
N SER A 543 -48.56 50.46 13.89
CA SER A 543 -48.99 50.38 15.29
C SER A 543 -47.77 50.11 16.16
N LEU A 544 -47.59 50.93 17.23
CA LEU A 544 -46.59 50.78 18.24
C LEU A 544 -47.29 50.70 19.59
N ASP A 545 -47.31 49.56 20.22
CA ASP A 545 -47.97 49.32 21.49
C ASP A 545 -46.94 48.89 22.56
N GLY A 546 -46.89 49.58 23.65
CA GLY A 546 -46.08 49.28 24.84
C GLY A 546 -46.96 48.98 26.01
N GLY A 547 -47.12 47.71 26.38
CA GLY A 547 -48.02 47.25 27.46
C GLY A 547 -47.80 47.95 28.78
N SER A 548 -46.62 48.43 29.07
CA SER A 548 -46.30 49.23 30.25
C SER A 548 -45.86 50.65 29.90
N ASN A 549 -44.86 50.79 29.07
CA ASN A 549 -44.26 52.08 28.72
C ASN A 549 -43.99 52.17 27.21
N PHE A 550 -44.29 53.28 26.61
CA PHE A 550 -43.82 53.68 25.31
C PHE A 550 -43.02 54.99 25.45
N SER A 551 -41.78 55.00 25.05
CA SER A 551 -40.94 56.19 25.08
C SER A 551 -40.38 56.49 23.69
N ALA A 552 -40.54 57.74 23.24
CA ALA A 552 -39.94 58.23 22.01
C ALA A 552 -39.22 59.55 22.33
N SER A 553 -37.94 59.66 22.05
CA SER A 553 -37.14 60.83 22.28
C SER A 553 -36.23 61.18 21.11
N GLY A 554 -36.00 62.45 20.86
CA GLY A 554 -35.07 62.94 19.88
C GLY A 554 -34.13 63.95 20.51
N GLY A 555 -32.79 63.73 20.42
CA GLY A 555 -31.79 64.64 21.02
C GLY A 555 -31.87 66.07 20.49
N SER A 556 -32.33 66.27 19.26
CA SER A 556 -32.48 67.60 18.65
C SER A 556 -33.95 67.89 18.37
N LYS A 557 -34.69 66.97 17.78
CA LYS A 557 -36.10 67.19 17.39
C LYS A 557 -36.88 65.88 17.44
N ALA A 558 -38.02 65.88 18.10
CA ALA A 558 -39.08 64.88 17.94
C ALA A 558 -40.29 65.52 17.25
N SER A 559 -40.87 64.86 16.22
CA SER A 559 -41.99 65.43 15.46
C SER A 559 -43.06 64.38 15.23
N LEU A 560 -44.29 64.68 15.61
CA LEU A 560 -45.50 63.94 15.30
C LEU A 560 -46.33 64.77 14.32
N LYS A 561 -46.58 64.28 13.10
CA LYS A 561 -47.35 64.93 12.07
C LYS A 561 -48.43 63.99 11.53
N GLY A 562 -49.61 64.47 11.40
CA GLY A 562 -50.72 63.74 10.78
C GLY A 562 -51.85 64.64 10.42
N LYS A 563 -52.78 64.23 9.50
CA LYS A 563 -54.04 64.93 9.23
C LYS A 563 -54.83 65.09 10.53
N THR A 564 -54.80 64.10 11.40
CA THR A 564 -55.29 64.14 12.76
C THR A 564 -54.23 63.50 13.67
N THR A 565 -53.83 64.20 14.74
CA THR A 565 -52.99 63.68 15.81
C THR A 565 -53.79 63.69 17.08
N SER A 566 -53.96 62.51 17.73
CA SER A 566 -54.70 62.37 18.99
C SER A 566 -53.77 61.90 20.06
N ILE A 567 -53.72 62.57 21.20
CA ILE A 567 -52.99 62.20 22.41
C ILE A 567 -54.00 62.07 23.53
N SER A 568 -54.19 60.89 24.08
CA SER A 568 -55.14 60.66 25.18
C SER A 568 -54.50 59.86 26.29
N GLY A 569 -54.88 60.06 27.52
CA GLY A 569 -54.42 59.34 28.70
C GLY A 569 -55.06 59.88 29.98
N LYS A 570 -55.00 59.13 31.10
CA LYS A 570 -55.45 59.64 32.39
C LYS A 570 -54.73 60.93 32.79
N ARG A 571 -53.50 61.08 32.39
CA ARG A 571 -52.71 62.31 32.54
C ARG A 571 -51.91 62.53 31.23
N VAL A 572 -52.01 63.68 30.65
CA VAL A 572 -51.15 64.17 29.58
C VAL A 572 -50.34 65.31 30.16
N SER A 573 -49.01 65.24 30.11
CA SER A 573 -48.13 66.29 30.59
C SER A 573 -47.23 66.78 29.48
N ILE A 574 -47.20 68.09 29.24
CA ILE A 574 -46.34 68.74 28.28
C ILE A 574 -45.44 69.69 29.08
N THR A 575 -44.15 69.38 29.14
CA THR A 575 -43.17 70.17 29.90
C THR A 575 -42.06 70.66 28.95
N ALA A 576 -41.72 71.91 29.04
CA ALA A 576 -40.61 72.48 28.31
C ALA A 576 -39.74 73.34 29.23
N SER A 577 -38.41 73.19 29.16
CA SER A 577 -37.48 73.99 30.00
C SER A 577 -37.39 75.44 29.57
N VAL A 578 -37.69 75.78 28.31
CA VAL A 578 -37.59 77.11 27.75
C VAL A 578 -38.93 77.63 27.23
N MET A 579 -39.56 76.90 26.32
CA MET A 579 -40.81 77.34 25.71
C MET A 579 -41.67 76.15 25.29
N ALA A 580 -42.93 76.11 25.69
CA ALA A 580 -43.97 75.27 25.08
C ALA A 580 -44.87 76.11 24.21
N ASN A 581 -44.87 75.87 22.87
CA ASN A 581 -45.69 76.61 21.91
C ASN A 581 -46.80 75.67 21.41
N ILE A 582 -48.08 76.06 21.69
CA ILE A 582 -49.28 75.36 21.22
C ILE A 582 -50.00 76.26 20.30
N GLN A 583 -50.05 75.99 19.01
CA GLN A 583 -50.62 76.85 17.97
C GLN A 583 -51.60 76.10 17.10
N ALA A 584 -52.71 76.71 16.78
CA ALA A 584 -53.70 76.22 15.87
C ALA A 584 -53.97 77.25 14.74
N GLY A 585 -54.00 76.82 13.48
CA GLY A 585 -54.26 77.75 12.33
C GLY A 585 -55.73 78.25 12.24
N VAL A 586 -56.65 77.54 12.80
CA VAL A 586 -58.09 77.90 12.75
C VAL A 586 -58.70 78.02 14.14
N ALA A 587 -58.70 77.06 14.95
CA ALA A 587 -59.26 77.09 16.30
C ALA A 587 -58.52 76.14 17.26
N MET A 588 -58.39 76.59 18.52
CA MET A 588 -57.93 75.76 19.64
C MET A 588 -59.10 75.65 20.62
N SER A 589 -59.47 74.44 20.99
CA SER A 589 -60.49 74.21 22.00
C SER A 589 -59.84 73.47 23.23
N LEU A 590 -60.03 74.01 24.39
CA LEU A 590 -59.65 73.43 25.65
C LEU A 590 -60.93 73.16 26.47
N ALA A 591 -61.30 71.94 26.69
CA ALA A 591 -62.46 71.56 27.45
C ALA A 591 -62.10 70.62 28.59
N SER A 592 -62.51 70.98 29.85
CA SER A 592 -62.19 70.15 31.03
C SER A 592 -63.15 70.62 32.15
N LEU A 593 -63.31 69.83 33.25
CA LEU A 593 -63.96 70.22 34.50
C LEU A 593 -63.25 71.42 35.19
N GLY A 594 -62.01 71.63 34.91
CA GLY A 594 -61.27 72.80 35.41
C GLY A 594 -60.01 73.01 34.54
N ILE A 595 -59.79 74.22 34.12
CA ILE A 595 -58.57 74.67 33.35
C ILE A 595 -57.85 75.65 34.30
N GLY A 596 -56.69 75.22 34.78
CA GLY A 596 -55.82 76.05 35.60
C GLY A 596 -54.64 76.58 34.74
N ILE A 597 -54.47 77.89 34.63
CA ILE A 597 -53.30 78.55 34.03
C ILE A 597 -52.56 79.26 35.17
N VAL A 598 -51.37 78.70 35.53
CA VAL A 598 -50.55 79.27 36.57
C VAL A 598 -49.27 79.79 35.93
N ALA A 599 -48.99 81.08 36.04
CA ALA A 599 -47.78 81.67 35.52
C ALA A 599 -46.98 82.32 36.65
N GLY A 600 -45.69 81.99 36.77
CA GLY A 600 -44.83 82.57 37.83
C GLY A 600 -44.54 84.06 37.64
N ALA A 601 -44.76 84.62 36.48
CA ALA A 601 -44.55 86.06 36.20
C ALA A 601 -45.77 86.71 35.54
N THR A 602 -46.17 86.27 34.38
CA THR A 602 -47.33 86.90 33.62
C THR A 602 -48.01 85.89 32.71
N ALA A 603 -49.34 85.81 32.77
CA ALA A 603 -50.19 85.17 31.74
C ALA A 603 -50.81 86.24 30.88
N LYS A 604 -50.59 86.24 29.53
CA LYS A 604 -51.14 87.22 28.60
C LYS A 604 -52.06 86.53 27.62
N PHE A 605 -53.23 87.08 27.42
CA PHE A 605 -54.22 86.71 26.42
C PHE A 605 -54.33 87.79 25.35
N PHE A 606 -54.05 87.47 24.07
CA PHE A 606 -54.15 88.39 22.95
C PHE A 606 -55.19 87.87 21.95
N GLY A 607 -56.08 88.74 21.48
CA GLY A 607 -57.03 88.40 20.45
C GLY A 607 -57.95 89.58 20.12
N GLY A 608 -58.56 89.61 18.91
CA GLY A 608 -59.52 90.66 18.50
C GLY A 608 -60.73 90.75 19.40
N ASN A 609 -61.15 89.66 19.98
CA ASN A 609 -62.16 89.56 21.02
C ASN A 609 -61.76 88.50 22.05
N VAL A 610 -61.59 88.87 23.31
CA VAL A 610 -61.49 87.96 24.44
C VAL A 610 -62.81 87.93 25.20
N LYS A 611 -63.55 86.81 25.15
CA LYS A 611 -64.81 86.63 25.89
C LYS A 611 -64.58 85.64 27.02
N VAL A 612 -64.80 86.11 28.25
CA VAL A 612 -64.78 85.27 29.45
C VAL A 612 -66.22 85.07 29.91
N LYS A 613 -66.70 83.84 30.03
CA LYS A 613 -68.03 83.51 30.56
C LYS A 613 -67.90 82.48 31.65
N GLY A 614 -68.46 82.71 32.83
CA GLY A 614 -68.49 81.84 33.93
C GLY A 614 -69.47 82.23 34.98
N GLY A 615 -69.88 81.36 35.93
CA GLY A 615 -70.76 81.70 37.05
C GLY A 615 -70.11 82.72 38.01
N ASN A 616 -68.83 82.64 38.23
CA ASN A 616 -68.01 83.68 38.86
C ASN A 616 -66.76 83.98 37.98
N VAL A 617 -66.53 85.25 37.77
CA VAL A 617 -65.35 85.78 37.13
C VAL A 617 -64.64 86.74 38.07
N GLU A 618 -63.51 86.36 38.66
CA GLU A 618 -62.71 87.24 39.52
C GLU A 618 -61.55 87.81 38.71
N ILE A 619 -61.42 89.07 38.59
CA ILE A 619 -60.33 89.79 37.94
C ILE A 619 -59.70 90.72 38.98
N ASN A 620 -58.49 90.37 39.48
CA ASN A 620 -57.71 91.16 40.39
C ASN A 620 -56.63 91.95 39.67
#